data_12c40a02001f5986d442a5cdf7dd1661
#
_entry.id   12c40a02001f5986d442a5cdf7dd1661
#
_cell.length_a   1.000
_cell.length_b   1.000
_cell.length_c   1.000
_cell.angle_alpha   90.00
_cell.angle_beta   90.00
_cell.angle_gamma   90.00
#
_symmetry.space_group_name_H-M   'P 1'
#
loop_
_entity.id
_entity.type
_entity.pdbx_description
1 polymer ?
#
loop_
_entity_poly.entity_id
_entity_poly.type
_entity_poly.pdbx_seq_one_letter_code
_entity_poly.pdbx_strand_id
1 'polypeptide(L)'
;MTGRPQARSRAIHPLDRRTPALERIVTSDELDRVERELGIRLPSDYRALVLTYPSGLGASGPDYELLDDAIQLIAINRLFREQGFFGLPWPAHFFSFGGDGSGNEYYLDLRKEPSAVYFADHEGTLYSEQWPSLEAWLTERRAEHAEWEEESRRRMARKATKRWWQFWI
;
A
#
# COMPACT_ATOMS: atom_id res chain seq x y z
N MET A 1 -34.16 33.69 19.03
CA MET A 1 -33.50 33.02 17.89
C MET A 1 -32.09 32.71 18.29
N THR A 2 -31.85 31.47 18.77
CA THR A 2 -30.58 31.04 19.31
C THR A 2 -30.00 29.98 18.35
N GLY A 3 -29.02 30.42 17.56
CA GLY A 3 -28.28 29.53 16.65
C GLY A 3 -27.40 28.59 17.42
N ARG A 4 -27.63 27.27 17.29
CA ARG A 4 -26.72 26.21 17.75
C ARG A 4 -25.51 26.17 16.84
N PRO A 5 -24.29 26.11 17.37
CA PRO A 5 -23.10 25.84 16.57
C PRO A 5 -23.11 24.37 16.13
N GLN A 6 -23.05 24.14 14.83
CA GLN A 6 -22.82 22.81 14.27
C GLN A 6 -21.38 22.38 14.62
N ALA A 7 -21.27 21.35 15.42
CA ALA A 7 -20.02 20.65 15.65
C ALA A 7 -19.58 19.97 14.34
N ARG A 8 -18.54 20.49 13.71
CA ARG A 8 -17.86 19.82 12.61
C ARG A 8 -17.19 18.58 13.19
N SER A 9 -17.76 17.42 12.92
CA SER A 9 -17.15 16.13 13.16
C SER A 9 -15.87 16.07 12.31
N ARG A 10 -14.70 16.23 12.94
CA ARG A 10 -13.44 15.87 12.34
C ARG A 10 -13.42 14.34 12.27
N ALA A 11 -13.58 13.80 11.07
CA ALA A 11 -13.28 12.42 10.80
C ALA A 11 -11.80 12.21 11.19
N ILE A 12 -11.57 11.49 12.28
CA ILE A 12 -10.24 11.05 12.69
C ILE A 12 -9.90 9.91 11.72
N HIS A 13 -9.03 10.18 10.77
CA HIS A 13 -8.45 9.16 9.91
C HIS A 13 -7.68 8.18 10.80
N PRO A 14 -8.00 6.87 10.83
CA PRO A 14 -7.36 5.93 11.75
C PRO A 14 -5.90 5.61 11.43
N LEU A 15 -5.30 6.25 10.44
CA LEU A 15 -3.97 5.92 9.92
C LEU A 15 -2.82 6.80 10.44
N ASP A 16 -3.07 7.67 11.45
CA ASP A 16 -2.00 8.54 11.97
C ASP A 16 -1.30 7.94 13.21
N ARG A 17 -0.71 6.76 13.03
CA ARG A 17 0.28 6.21 13.95
C ARG A 17 1.50 5.72 13.18
N ARG A 18 2.36 6.66 12.79
CA ARG A 18 3.75 6.33 12.43
C ARG A 18 4.50 5.89 13.69
N THR A 19 4.32 4.63 14.07
CA THR A 19 5.29 3.96 14.92
C THR A 19 6.56 3.78 14.07
N PRO A 20 7.78 4.05 14.58
CA PRO A 20 8.99 3.75 13.82
C PRO A 20 8.92 2.24 13.48
N ALA A 21 8.93 1.94 12.20
CA ALA A 21 8.84 0.59 11.68
C ALA A 21 10.07 -0.19 12.14
N LEU A 22 9.95 -0.89 13.23
CA LEU A 22 10.60 -2.18 13.37
C LEU A 22 10.03 -3.03 12.24
N GLU A 23 10.89 -3.63 11.43
CA GLU A 23 10.54 -4.57 10.35
C GLU A 23 9.59 -5.64 10.89
N ARG A 24 8.29 -5.35 10.87
CA ARG A 24 7.30 -6.29 11.34
C ARG A 24 6.91 -7.16 10.15
N ILE A 25 7.49 -8.34 10.11
CA ILE A 25 7.10 -9.37 9.16
C ILE A 25 5.76 -9.94 9.61
N VAL A 26 4.78 -9.96 8.72
CA VAL A 26 3.50 -10.66 8.94
C VAL A 26 3.78 -12.15 9.16
N THR A 27 3.17 -12.73 10.17
CA THR A 27 3.31 -14.15 10.49
C THR A 27 2.30 -15.01 9.73
N SER A 28 2.56 -16.32 9.60
CA SER A 28 1.63 -17.26 9.01
C SER A 28 0.28 -17.27 9.73
N ASP A 29 0.28 -17.21 11.06
CA ASP A 29 -0.93 -17.18 11.88
C ASP A 29 -1.78 -15.92 11.64
N GLU A 30 -1.11 -14.79 11.40
CA GLU A 30 -1.79 -13.55 11.02
C GLU A 30 -2.44 -13.64 9.65
N LEU A 31 -1.78 -14.27 8.68
CA LEU A 31 -2.39 -14.52 7.35
C LEU A 31 -3.56 -15.50 7.45
N ASP A 32 -3.46 -16.54 8.26
CA ASP A 32 -4.56 -17.46 8.53
C ASP A 32 -5.74 -16.74 9.20
N ARG A 33 -5.46 -15.75 10.02
CA ARG A 33 -6.48 -14.88 10.58
C ARG A 33 -7.15 -14.05 9.49
N VAL A 34 -6.40 -13.44 8.57
CA VAL A 34 -6.94 -12.69 7.43
C VAL A 34 -7.89 -13.57 6.62
N GLU A 35 -7.47 -14.80 6.28
CA GLU A 35 -8.29 -15.75 5.53
C GLU A 35 -9.61 -16.08 6.26
N ARG A 36 -9.54 -16.38 7.55
CA ARG A 36 -10.72 -16.68 8.36
C ARG A 36 -11.69 -15.50 8.47
N GLU A 37 -11.17 -14.30 8.76
CA GLU A 37 -12.00 -13.12 9.00
C GLU A 37 -12.61 -12.54 7.73
N LEU A 38 -11.96 -12.74 6.59
CA LEU A 38 -12.47 -12.31 5.29
C LEU A 38 -13.22 -13.41 4.52
N GLY A 39 -13.16 -14.67 4.99
CA GLY A 39 -13.77 -15.81 4.32
C GLY A 39 -13.16 -16.10 2.95
N ILE A 40 -11.85 -15.93 2.81
CA ILE A 40 -11.10 -16.11 1.55
C ILE A 40 -9.98 -17.12 1.73
N ARG A 41 -9.35 -17.47 0.59
CA ARG A 41 -8.05 -18.14 0.57
C ARG A 41 -7.05 -17.23 -0.14
N LEU A 42 -5.93 -16.93 0.53
CA LEU A 42 -4.86 -16.15 -0.05
C LEU A 42 -4.03 -17.02 -0.99
N PRO A 43 -3.62 -16.50 -2.16
CA PRO A 43 -2.72 -17.19 -3.07
C PRO A 43 -1.38 -17.53 -2.40
N SER A 44 -0.80 -18.68 -2.78
CA SER A 44 0.45 -19.16 -2.18
C SER A 44 1.65 -18.24 -2.48
N ASP A 45 1.68 -17.64 -3.65
CA ASP A 45 2.69 -16.66 -4.06
C ASP A 45 2.59 -15.36 -3.24
N TYR A 46 1.36 -14.87 -2.98
CA TYR A 46 1.14 -13.73 -2.10
C TYR A 46 1.58 -14.04 -0.66
N ARG A 47 1.20 -15.20 -0.11
CA ARG A 47 1.64 -15.60 1.23
C ARG A 47 3.16 -15.67 1.34
N ALA A 48 3.83 -16.29 0.35
CA ALA A 48 5.28 -16.36 0.31
C ALA A 48 5.93 -14.97 0.26
N LEU A 49 5.36 -14.05 -0.55
CA LEU A 49 5.83 -12.68 -0.66
C LEU A 49 5.79 -11.96 0.69
N VAL A 50 4.62 -11.97 1.38
CA VAL A 50 4.42 -11.17 2.60
C VAL A 50 5.22 -11.73 3.77
N LEU A 51 5.37 -13.08 3.86
CA LEU A 51 6.17 -13.75 4.89
C LEU A 51 7.67 -13.46 4.78
N THR A 52 8.15 -13.13 3.59
CA THR A 52 9.56 -12.80 3.39
C THR A 52 9.84 -11.31 3.37
N TYR A 53 8.83 -10.49 3.39
CA TYR A 53 8.77 -9.05 3.13
C TYR A 53 9.89 -8.58 2.19
N PRO A 54 9.61 -8.02 1.04
CA PRO A 54 10.65 -7.75 0.06
C PRO A 54 11.67 -6.77 0.64
N SER A 55 12.80 -7.29 1.11
CA SER A 55 13.95 -6.48 1.45
C SER A 55 14.28 -5.60 0.25
N GLY A 56 14.17 -4.28 0.41
CA GLY A 56 14.40 -3.33 -0.68
C GLY A 56 13.22 -2.44 -1.04
N LEU A 57 12.00 -2.73 -0.56
CA LEU A 57 10.95 -1.74 -0.50
C LEU A 57 11.04 -1.08 0.88
N GLY A 58 11.90 -0.09 1.03
CA GLY A 58 12.09 0.60 2.31
C GLY A 58 10.92 1.53 2.63
N ALA A 59 10.71 1.81 3.93
CA ALA A 59 9.72 2.75 4.45
C ALA A 59 9.86 4.21 3.94
N SER A 60 10.82 4.49 3.10
CA SER A 60 11.13 5.81 2.55
C SER A 60 11.27 5.81 1.02
N GLY A 61 10.66 4.84 0.34
CA GLY A 61 10.62 4.77 -1.12
C GLY A 61 9.47 5.57 -1.73
N PRO A 62 9.35 5.55 -3.06
CA PRO A 62 8.17 6.04 -3.74
C PRO A 62 6.92 5.34 -3.19
N ASP A 63 5.84 6.11 -3.11
CA ASP A 63 4.64 5.91 -2.33
C ASP A 63 3.86 4.61 -2.63
N TYR A 64 4.40 3.45 -2.30
CA TYR A 64 3.59 2.24 -2.22
C TYR A 64 3.63 1.67 -0.81
N GLU A 65 2.49 1.64 -0.21
CA GLU A 65 2.28 0.98 1.05
C GLU A 65 1.81 -0.45 0.79
N LEU A 66 2.71 -1.41 0.94
CA LEU A 66 2.30 -2.78 1.20
C LEU A 66 1.71 -2.83 2.60
N LEU A 67 0.48 -3.30 2.69
CA LEU A 67 -0.14 -3.56 3.99
C LEU A 67 0.51 -4.80 4.59
N ASP A 68 1.32 -4.60 5.61
CA ASP A 68 2.05 -5.64 6.33
C ASP A 68 1.45 -5.96 7.70
N ASP A 69 0.25 -5.47 7.99
CA ASP A 69 -0.48 -5.69 9.24
C ASP A 69 -1.82 -6.37 8.96
N ALA A 70 -2.04 -7.52 9.59
CA ALA A 70 -3.27 -8.28 9.43
C ALA A 70 -4.54 -7.48 9.81
N ILE A 71 -4.44 -6.58 10.78
CA ILE A 71 -5.57 -5.74 11.19
C ILE A 71 -5.91 -4.76 10.08
N GLN A 72 -4.91 -4.13 9.46
CA GLN A 72 -5.10 -3.21 8.35
C GLN A 72 -5.63 -3.92 7.11
N LEU A 73 -5.05 -5.09 6.75
CA LEU A 73 -5.54 -5.92 5.64
C LEU A 73 -7.01 -6.29 5.81
N ILE A 74 -7.41 -6.72 7.00
CA ILE A 74 -8.81 -7.05 7.29
C ILE A 74 -9.69 -5.80 7.21
N ALA A 75 -9.26 -4.71 7.81
CA ALA A 75 -10.05 -3.49 7.88
C ALA A 75 -10.31 -2.89 6.50
N ILE A 76 -9.29 -2.75 5.65
CA ILE A 76 -9.42 -2.17 4.32
C ILE A 76 -10.29 -3.04 3.40
N ASN A 77 -10.08 -4.36 3.43
CA ASN A 77 -10.87 -5.27 2.60
C ASN A 77 -12.34 -5.34 3.03
N ARG A 78 -12.64 -5.25 4.33
CA ARG A 78 -14.02 -5.10 4.81
C ARG A 78 -14.64 -3.79 4.37
N LEU A 79 -13.91 -2.69 4.56
CA LEU A 79 -14.37 -1.36 4.15
C LEU A 79 -14.77 -1.33 2.67
N PHE A 80 -13.90 -1.82 1.79
CA PHE A 80 -14.20 -1.83 0.35
C PHE A 80 -15.35 -2.77 -0.02
N ARG A 81 -15.51 -3.91 0.66
CA ARG A 81 -16.66 -4.80 0.43
C ARG A 81 -17.98 -4.20 0.89
N GLU A 82 -17.97 -3.41 1.95
CA GLU A 82 -19.16 -2.77 2.50
C GLU A 82 -19.55 -1.48 1.75
N GLN A 83 -18.56 -0.67 1.41
CA GLN A 83 -18.79 0.68 0.87
C GLN A 83 -18.43 0.84 -0.61
N GLY A 84 -17.74 -0.15 -1.18
CA GLY A 84 -17.12 -0.01 -2.49
C GLY A 84 -15.83 0.81 -2.45
N PHE A 85 -15.19 0.94 -3.59
CA PHE A 85 -14.01 1.76 -3.79
C PHE A 85 -14.40 2.99 -4.63
N PHE A 86 -14.41 4.18 -4.04
CA PHE A 86 -14.83 5.43 -4.68
C PHE A 86 -16.13 5.34 -5.49
N GLY A 87 -17.15 4.68 -4.92
CA GLY A 87 -18.46 4.49 -5.54
C GLY A 87 -18.54 3.30 -6.50
N LEU A 88 -17.46 2.59 -6.72
CA LEU A 88 -17.44 1.36 -7.51
C LEU A 88 -17.68 0.14 -6.61
N PRO A 89 -18.47 -0.86 -7.05
CA PRO A 89 -18.61 -2.10 -6.32
C PRO A 89 -17.26 -2.80 -6.15
N TRP A 90 -16.96 -3.30 -4.97
CA TRP A 90 -15.78 -4.12 -4.70
C TRP A 90 -16.17 -5.58 -4.56
N PRO A 91 -15.93 -6.43 -5.56
CA PRO A 91 -16.29 -7.83 -5.51
C PRO A 91 -15.59 -8.59 -4.39
N ALA A 92 -16.27 -9.57 -3.79
CA ALA A 92 -15.73 -10.34 -2.65
C ALA A 92 -14.44 -11.13 -2.98
N HIS A 93 -14.19 -11.41 -4.26
CA HIS A 93 -12.97 -12.06 -4.73
C HIS A 93 -11.81 -11.09 -5.02
N PHE A 94 -12.01 -9.79 -4.85
CA PHE A 94 -10.93 -8.82 -4.88
C PHE A 94 -10.32 -8.69 -3.48
N PHE A 95 -9.01 -8.64 -3.45
CA PHE A 95 -8.23 -8.52 -2.23
C PHE A 95 -7.21 -7.39 -2.37
N SER A 96 -7.48 -6.27 -1.70
CA SER A 96 -6.51 -5.17 -1.60
C SER A 96 -5.37 -5.55 -0.68
N PHE A 97 -4.15 -5.32 -1.14
CA PHE A 97 -2.93 -5.62 -0.38
C PHE A 97 -1.97 -4.45 -0.26
N GLY A 98 -2.33 -3.30 -0.80
CA GLY A 98 -1.53 -2.08 -0.70
C GLY A 98 -2.02 -0.98 -1.61
N GLY A 99 -1.38 0.18 -1.51
CA GLY A 99 -1.70 1.36 -2.31
C GLY A 99 -0.46 2.16 -2.66
N ASP A 100 -0.64 3.20 -3.48
CA ASP A 100 0.44 4.10 -3.90
C ASP A 100 0.56 5.37 -3.04
N GLY A 101 -0.19 5.46 -1.93
CA GLY A 101 -0.23 6.62 -1.06
C GLY A 101 -1.04 7.82 -1.58
N SER A 102 -1.47 7.81 -2.83
CA SER A 102 -2.34 8.85 -3.42
C SER A 102 -3.82 8.49 -3.45
N GLY A 103 -4.17 7.36 -2.87
CA GLY A 103 -5.55 6.88 -2.79
C GLY A 103 -5.90 5.80 -3.79
N ASN A 104 -4.94 5.36 -4.59
CA ASN A 104 -5.08 4.22 -5.47
C ASN A 104 -4.70 2.92 -4.75
N GLU A 105 -5.24 1.79 -5.21
CA GLU A 105 -5.07 0.50 -4.57
C GLU A 105 -4.52 -0.56 -5.52
N TYR A 106 -3.60 -1.38 -5.00
CA TYR A 106 -3.16 -2.63 -5.61
C TYR A 106 -4.01 -3.77 -5.07
N TYR A 107 -4.53 -4.60 -5.96
CA TYR A 107 -5.34 -5.73 -5.54
C TYR A 107 -5.14 -6.97 -6.42
N LEU A 108 -5.53 -8.12 -5.88
CA LEU A 108 -5.55 -9.41 -6.54
C LEU A 108 -6.99 -9.84 -6.86
N ASP A 109 -7.19 -10.51 -8.00
CA ASP A 109 -8.39 -11.31 -8.23
C ASP A 109 -8.12 -12.74 -7.75
N LEU A 110 -8.66 -13.10 -6.59
CA LEU A 110 -8.42 -14.40 -5.93
C LEU A 110 -8.92 -15.63 -6.73
N ARG A 111 -9.57 -15.42 -7.89
CA ARG A 111 -9.98 -16.50 -8.80
C ARG A 111 -8.93 -16.85 -9.84
N LYS A 112 -7.85 -16.06 -9.94
CA LYS A 112 -6.81 -16.20 -10.94
C LYS A 112 -5.53 -16.78 -10.35
N GLU A 113 -4.92 -17.71 -11.06
CA GLU A 113 -3.60 -18.25 -10.80
C GLU A 113 -2.81 -18.31 -12.11
N PRO A 114 -1.58 -17.78 -12.16
CA PRO A 114 -0.87 -17.04 -11.11
C PRO A 114 -1.57 -15.71 -10.74
N SER A 115 -1.24 -15.17 -9.57
CA SER A 115 -1.82 -13.92 -9.07
C SER A 115 -1.41 -12.73 -9.92
N ALA A 116 -2.27 -12.32 -10.84
CA ALA A 116 -2.12 -11.05 -11.53
C ALA A 116 -2.42 -9.88 -10.58
N VAL A 117 -1.68 -8.78 -10.73
CA VAL A 117 -1.89 -7.57 -9.95
C VAL A 117 -2.67 -6.55 -10.75
N TYR A 118 -3.69 -6.02 -10.12
CA TYR A 118 -4.59 -5.01 -10.65
C TYR A 118 -4.37 -3.70 -9.91
N PHE A 119 -4.73 -2.62 -10.57
CA PHE A 119 -4.66 -1.28 -10.02
C PHE A 119 -6.05 -0.64 -10.09
N ALA A 120 -6.51 -0.11 -8.97
CA ALA A 120 -7.73 0.66 -8.86
C ALA A 120 -7.38 2.13 -8.71
N ASP A 121 -7.75 2.93 -9.69
CA ASP A 121 -7.54 4.37 -9.71
C ASP A 121 -8.76 5.09 -9.11
N HIS A 122 -8.53 5.89 -8.09
CA HIS A 122 -9.59 6.65 -7.43
C HIS A 122 -10.17 7.78 -8.29
N GLU A 123 -9.43 8.25 -9.31
CA GLU A 123 -9.89 9.34 -10.19
C GLU A 123 -10.62 8.83 -11.43
N GLY A 124 -10.29 7.63 -11.87
CA GLY A 124 -10.65 7.24 -13.23
C GLY A 124 -11.56 6.06 -13.39
N THR A 125 -11.86 5.34 -12.39
CA THR A 125 -12.53 4.09 -12.63
C THR A 125 -11.62 3.03 -13.23
N LEU A 126 -11.12 2.07 -12.71
CA LEU A 126 -11.15 0.77 -13.36
C LEU A 126 -10.08 -0.17 -12.84
N TYR A 127 -10.58 -1.26 -12.48
CA TYR A 127 -10.02 -2.56 -12.27
C TYR A 127 -9.31 -3.07 -13.53
N SER A 128 -8.12 -2.55 -13.84
CA SER A 128 -7.32 -3.01 -14.98
C SER A 128 -6.19 -3.89 -14.47
N GLU A 129 -5.94 -5.00 -15.18
CA GLU A 129 -4.75 -5.80 -14.96
C GLU A 129 -3.54 -5.00 -15.43
N GLN A 130 -2.58 -4.79 -14.51
CA GLN A 130 -1.37 -4.02 -14.81
C GLN A 130 -0.14 -4.92 -14.89
N TRP A 131 -0.09 -5.95 -14.04
CA TRP A 131 1.04 -6.87 -14.00
C TRP A 131 0.54 -8.32 -14.03
N PRO A 132 1.15 -9.18 -14.87
CA PRO A 132 0.71 -10.55 -15.04
C PRO A 132 1.00 -11.44 -13.83
N SER A 133 1.79 -10.98 -12.88
CA SER A 133 2.10 -11.69 -11.64
C SER A 133 2.58 -10.74 -10.54
N LEU A 134 2.53 -11.21 -9.30
CA LEU A 134 3.14 -10.53 -8.14
C LEU A 134 4.65 -10.32 -8.32
N GLU A 135 5.35 -11.27 -8.94
CA GLU A 135 6.78 -11.16 -9.21
C GLU A 135 7.08 -10.03 -10.22
N ALA A 136 6.27 -9.91 -11.27
CA ALA A 136 6.39 -8.83 -12.24
C ALA A 136 6.17 -7.48 -11.58
N TRP A 137 5.12 -7.34 -10.78
CA TRP A 137 4.84 -6.14 -10.00
C TRP A 137 6.01 -5.80 -9.05
N LEU A 138 6.50 -6.78 -8.29
CA LEU A 138 7.59 -6.59 -7.34
C LEU A 138 8.89 -6.18 -8.04
N THR A 139 9.18 -6.74 -9.21
CA THR A 139 10.37 -6.41 -9.99
C THR A 139 10.35 -4.95 -10.42
N GLU A 140 9.21 -4.47 -10.90
CA GLU A 140 9.03 -3.07 -11.29
C GLU A 140 9.16 -2.14 -10.07
N ARG A 141 8.49 -2.49 -8.94
CA ARG A 141 8.62 -1.69 -7.70
C ARG A 141 10.05 -1.58 -7.20
N ARG A 142 10.82 -2.68 -7.26
CA ARG A 142 12.24 -2.67 -6.88
C ARG A 142 13.09 -1.79 -7.80
N ALA A 143 12.81 -1.79 -9.09
CA ALA A 143 13.51 -0.94 -10.04
C ALA A 143 13.25 0.55 -9.74
N GLU A 144 11.99 0.92 -9.54
CA GLU A 144 11.61 2.30 -9.17
C GLU A 144 12.24 2.74 -7.85
N HIS A 145 12.26 1.86 -6.86
CA HIS A 145 12.91 2.15 -5.58
C HIS A 145 14.40 2.42 -5.76
N ALA A 146 15.09 1.60 -6.56
CA ALA A 146 16.52 1.78 -6.83
C ALA A 146 16.79 3.11 -7.56
N GLU A 147 15.95 3.49 -8.51
CA GLU A 147 16.04 4.78 -9.20
C GLU A 147 15.82 5.96 -8.25
N TRP A 148 14.80 5.86 -7.40
CA TRP A 148 14.52 6.88 -6.39
C TRP A 148 15.66 7.05 -5.38
N GLU A 149 16.26 5.95 -4.90
CA GLU A 149 17.42 6.00 -4.02
C GLU A 149 18.62 6.70 -4.68
N GLU A 150 18.88 6.38 -5.94
CA GLU A 150 19.96 6.98 -6.70
C GLU A 150 19.72 8.49 -6.90
N GLU A 151 18.48 8.87 -7.26
CA GLU A 151 18.13 10.30 -7.40
C GLU A 151 18.22 11.04 -6.06
N SER A 152 17.77 10.41 -4.98
CA SER A 152 17.84 10.97 -3.63
C SER A 152 19.30 11.20 -3.21
N ARG A 153 20.18 10.23 -3.46
CA ARG A 153 21.64 10.37 -3.23
C ARG A 153 22.23 11.54 -4.03
N ARG A 154 21.88 11.65 -5.32
CA ARG A 154 22.33 12.76 -6.19
C ARG A 154 21.82 14.12 -5.68
N ARG A 155 20.57 14.18 -5.24
CA ARG A 155 19.96 15.40 -4.68
C ARG A 155 20.64 15.83 -3.38
N MET A 156 20.94 14.89 -2.50
CA MET A 156 21.66 15.17 -1.25
C MET A 156 23.09 15.63 -1.49
N ALA A 157 23.81 15.00 -2.43
CA ALA A 157 25.16 15.42 -2.81
C ALA A 157 25.19 16.86 -3.36
N ARG A 158 24.22 17.23 -4.22
CA ARG A 158 24.08 18.61 -4.72
C ARG A 158 23.77 19.62 -3.62
N LYS A 159 22.99 19.26 -2.60
CA LYS A 159 22.73 20.13 -1.44
C LYS A 159 23.98 20.31 -0.58
N ALA A 160 24.76 19.28 -0.39
CA ALA A 160 26.00 19.34 0.37
C ALA A 160 27.03 20.27 -0.29
N THR A 161 27.19 20.18 -1.62
CA THR A 161 28.12 21.08 -2.37
C THR A 161 27.66 22.54 -2.33
N LYS A 162 26.37 22.83 -2.45
CA LYS A 162 25.87 24.21 -2.32
C LYS A 162 26.11 24.83 -0.96
N ARG A 163 26.02 24.08 0.12
CA ARG A 163 26.32 24.59 1.46
C ARG A 163 27.77 24.99 1.65
N TRP A 164 28.71 24.34 0.99
CA TRP A 164 30.14 24.64 1.10
C TRP A 164 30.49 26.03 0.56
N TRP A 165 29.84 26.50 -0.52
CA TRP A 165 30.10 27.82 -1.13
C TRP A 165 29.54 28.98 -0.29
N GLN A 166 28.59 28.75 0.58
CA GLN A 166 27.98 29.79 1.44
C GLN A 166 28.83 30.15 2.66
N PHE A 167 29.87 29.37 2.97
CA PHE A 167 30.78 29.65 4.09
C PHE A 167 32.07 30.38 3.68
N TRP A 168 32.24 30.70 2.39
CA TRP A 168 33.44 31.35 1.86
C TRP A 168 33.17 32.75 1.26
N ILE A 169 32.05 33.36 1.55
CA ILE A 169 31.68 34.73 1.31
C ILE A 169 31.30 35.38 2.64
#